data_ea52d345fee5abb05c07fd8a1a69bbf5
#
_entry.id   ea52d345fee5abb05c07fd8a1a69bbf5
#
_cell.length_a   1.000
_cell.length_b   1.000
_cell.length_c   1.000
_cell.angle_alpha   90.00
_cell.angle_beta   90.00
_cell.angle_gamma   90.00
#
_symmetry.space_group_name_H-M   'P 1'
#
loop_
_entity.id
_entity.type
_entity.pdbx_description
1 polymer ?
#
loop_
_entity_poly.entity_id
_entity_poly.type
_entity_poly.pdbx_seq_one_letter_code
_entity_poly.pdbx_strand_id
1 'polypeptide(L)'
;SGECKLGIFCCGTGVGISMAANKVRGVRAANCADTFSARMTRLHNDANVLCLGSRVIGAGLALDMVDLFVDTPFSGEERHQRRIDQVMAIENEKFSK
;
A
#
# COMPACT_ATOMS: atom_id res chain seq x y z
N SER A 1 -9.30 -4.09 -12.00
CA SER A 1 -9.69 -3.47 -13.26
C SER A 1 -8.92 -2.18 -13.47
N GLY A 2 -8.83 -1.69 -14.66
CA GLY A 2 -8.16 -0.42 -14.97
C GLY A 2 -8.92 0.83 -14.54
N GLU A 3 -10.10 0.68 -13.95
CA GLU A 3 -10.95 1.80 -13.53
C GLU A 3 -10.49 2.44 -12.24
N CYS A 4 -9.86 1.66 -11.35
CA CYS A 4 -9.37 2.15 -10.06
C CYS A 4 -7.86 1.99 -9.98
N LYS A 5 -7.17 3.05 -9.57
CA LYS A 5 -5.71 3.04 -9.40
C LYS A 5 -5.30 2.77 -7.96
N LEU A 6 -6.14 3.15 -7.00
CA LEU A 6 -5.87 3.04 -5.58
C LEU A 6 -7.02 2.33 -4.87
N GLY A 7 -6.71 1.58 -3.83
CA GLY A 7 -7.69 0.90 -2.99
C GLY A 7 -7.45 1.18 -1.52
N ILE A 8 -8.53 1.18 -0.76
CA ILE A 8 -8.51 1.33 0.70
C ILE A 8 -9.24 0.14 1.30
N PHE A 9 -8.55 -0.63 2.13
CA PHE A 9 -9.13 -1.79 2.80
C PHE A 9 -9.06 -1.63 4.31
N CYS A 10 -10.07 -2.12 4.98
CA CYS A 10 -10.17 -2.00 6.42
C CYS A 10 -10.56 -3.34 7.05
N CYS A 11 -9.85 -3.72 8.10
CA CYS A 11 -10.23 -4.85 8.94
C CYS A 11 -9.82 -4.56 10.39
N GLY A 12 -9.79 -5.56 11.27
CA GLY A 12 -9.49 -5.33 12.69
C GLY A 12 -8.13 -4.68 12.91
N THR A 13 -7.07 -5.23 12.32
CA THR A 13 -5.70 -4.72 12.45
C THR A 13 -5.13 -4.16 11.15
N GLY A 14 -5.71 -4.50 10.03
CA GLY A 14 -5.17 -4.21 8.71
C GLY A 14 -4.15 -5.24 8.23
N VAL A 15 -3.63 -6.07 9.13
CA VAL A 15 -2.54 -7.01 8.82
C VAL A 15 -3.00 -8.13 7.89
N GLY A 16 -4.07 -8.83 8.25
CA GLY A 16 -4.56 -9.95 7.45
C GLY A 16 -4.97 -9.55 6.05
N ILE A 17 -5.70 -8.45 5.93
CA ILE A 17 -6.15 -7.96 4.63
C ILE A 17 -4.96 -7.51 3.76
N SER A 18 -3.91 -6.94 4.36
CA SER A 18 -2.72 -6.55 3.62
C SER A 18 -1.96 -7.76 3.09
N MET A 19 -1.86 -8.81 3.91
CA MET A 19 -1.22 -10.06 3.48
C MET A 19 -1.98 -10.68 2.30
N ALA A 20 -3.31 -10.72 2.39
CA ALA A 20 -4.15 -11.25 1.32
C ALA A 20 -4.06 -10.39 0.05
N ALA A 21 -4.11 -9.07 0.19
CA ALA A 21 -4.03 -8.15 -0.94
C ALA A 21 -2.71 -8.29 -1.68
N ASN A 22 -1.61 -8.47 -0.96
CA ASN A 22 -0.28 -8.60 -1.57
C ASN A 22 -0.07 -9.93 -2.31
N LYS A 23 -1.00 -10.86 -2.22
CA LYS A 23 -0.98 -12.09 -3.03
C LYS A 23 -1.56 -11.87 -4.43
N VAL A 24 -2.22 -10.75 -4.66
CA VAL A 24 -2.81 -10.42 -5.96
C VAL A 24 -1.77 -9.70 -6.81
N ARG A 25 -1.61 -10.13 -8.06
CA ARG A 25 -0.64 -9.52 -8.97
C ARG A 25 -0.90 -8.03 -9.15
N GLY A 26 0.16 -7.26 -9.12
CA GLY A 26 0.12 -5.82 -9.31
C GLY A 26 -0.28 -5.03 -8.06
N VAL A 27 -0.64 -5.71 -6.97
CA VAL A 27 -1.01 -5.04 -5.72
C VAL A 27 0.23 -4.88 -4.83
N ARG A 28 0.47 -3.64 -4.42
CA ARG A 28 1.44 -3.30 -3.39
C ARG A 28 0.67 -2.66 -2.25
N ALA A 29 0.24 -3.49 -1.31
CA ALA A 29 -0.57 -3.07 -0.18
C ALA A 29 0.32 -2.75 1.03
N ALA A 30 0.03 -1.66 1.69
CA ALA A 30 0.73 -1.25 2.90
C ALA A 30 -0.25 -1.16 4.07
N ASN A 31 0.08 -1.81 5.17
CA ASN A 31 -0.66 -1.69 6.41
C ASN A 31 -0.02 -0.57 7.23
N CYS A 32 -0.72 0.55 7.35
CA CYS A 32 -0.23 1.72 8.03
C CYS A 32 -1.13 2.09 9.22
N ALA A 33 -0.51 2.67 10.25
CA ALA A 33 -1.22 3.10 11.45
C ALA A 33 -0.89 4.56 11.83
N ASP A 34 -0.24 5.29 10.93
CA ASP A 34 0.13 6.68 11.12
C ASP A 34 0.19 7.42 9.78
N THR A 35 0.12 8.74 9.86
CA THR A 35 0.09 9.58 8.65
C THR A 35 1.43 9.60 7.93
N PHE A 36 2.54 9.54 8.66
CA PHE A 36 3.86 9.54 8.05
C PHE A 36 4.05 8.32 7.15
N SER A 37 3.74 7.12 7.67
CA SER A 37 3.86 5.88 6.90
C SER A 37 2.93 5.87 5.70
N ALA A 38 1.70 6.36 5.85
CA ALA A 38 0.73 6.43 4.75
C ALA A 38 1.24 7.33 3.62
N ARG A 39 1.88 8.44 3.95
CA ARG A 39 2.48 9.33 2.97
C ARG A 39 3.73 8.72 2.33
N MET A 40 4.62 8.19 3.16
CA MET A 40 5.89 7.63 2.68
C MET A 40 5.69 6.42 1.80
N THR A 41 4.72 5.57 2.08
CA THR A 41 4.46 4.40 1.25
C THR A 41 3.99 4.79 -0.16
N ARG A 42 3.34 5.96 -0.31
CA ARG A 42 3.06 6.51 -1.62
C ARG A 42 4.31 7.07 -2.28
N LEU A 43 5.03 7.93 -1.57
CA LEU A 43 6.23 8.59 -2.11
C LEU A 43 7.34 7.59 -2.49
N HIS A 44 7.55 6.58 -1.67
CA HIS A 44 8.70 5.68 -1.81
C HIS A 44 8.35 4.34 -2.46
N ASN A 45 7.20 3.79 -2.15
CA ASN A 45 6.83 2.44 -2.56
C ASN A 45 5.78 2.40 -3.67
N ASP A 46 5.22 3.55 -4.01
CA ASP A 46 4.09 3.65 -4.94
C ASP A 46 3.02 2.60 -4.58
N ALA A 47 2.76 2.46 -3.29
CA ALA A 47 1.74 1.52 -2.82
C ALA A 47 0.39 1.91 -3.41
N ASN A 48 -0.34 0.93 -3.91
CA ASN A 48 -1.64 1.19 -4.54
C ASN A 48 -2.83 0.75 -3.69
N VAL A 49 -2.56 0.13 -2.53
CA VAL A 49 -3.61 -0.25 -1.57
C VAL A 49 -3.14 0.15 -0.17
N LEU A 50 -3.99 0.90 0.52
CA LEU A 50 -3.78 1.23 1.94
C LEU A 50 -4.69 0.33 2.77
N CYS A 51 -4.12 -0.35 3.75
CA CYS A 51 -4.85 -1.20 4.69
C CYS A 51 -4.84 -0.57 6.07
N LEU A 52 -5.98 -0.51 6.69
CA LEU A 52 -6.21 0.14 7.98
C LEU A 52 -6.80 -0.85 8.98
N GLY A 53 -6.44 -0.66 10.25
CA GLY A 53 -7.00 -1.44 11.34
C GLY A 53 -8.02 -0.65 12.14
N SER A 54 -9.29 -1.01 12.06
CA SER A 54 -10.36 -0.32 12.76
C SER A 54 -10.25 -0.42 14.29
N ARG A 55 -9.52 -1.41 14.78
CA ARG A 55 -9.26 -1.58 16.22
C ARG A 55 -7.97 -0.91 16.67
N VAL A 56 -7.19 -0.39 15.72
CA VAL A 56 -5.86 0.20 15.98
C VAL A 56 -5.94 1.71 15.94
N ILE A 57 -6.68 2.27 14.98
CA ILE A 57 -6.78 3.72 14.78
C ILE A 57 -8.23 4.17 14.81
N GLY A 58 -8.41 5.41 15.26
CA GLY A 58 -9.73 6.05 15.26
C GLY A 58 -10.08 6.65 13.89
N ALA A 59 -11.34 7.03 13.75
CA ALA A 59 -11.89 7.54 12.48
C ALA A 59 -11.18 8.80 11.99
N GLY A 60 -10.83 9.74 12.90
CA GLY A 60 -10.14 10.97 12.52
C GLY A 60 -8.78 10.70 11.88
N LEU A 61 -7.97 9.86 12.51
CA LEU A 61 -6.67 9.47 11.97
C LEU A 61 -6.83 8.71 10.66
N ALA A 62 -7.80 7.81 10.59
CA ALA A 62 -8.06 7.04 9.37
C ALA A 62 -8.37 7.97 8.18
N LEU A 63 -9.20 8.98 8.39
CA LEU A 63 -9.54 9.94 7.33
C LEU A 63 -8.33 10.75 6.89
N ASP A 64 -7.50 11.19 7.85
CA ASP A 64 -6.26 11.91 7.53
C ASP A 64 -5.31 11.03 6.71
N MET A 65 -5.19 9.77 7.07
CA MET A 65 -4.34 8.81 6.35
C MET A 65 -4.85 8.58 4.93
N VAL A 66 -6.15 8.42 4.76
CA VAL A 66 -6.76 8.22 3.44
C VAL A 66 -6.50 9.43 2.56
N ASP A 67 -6.72 10.64 3.08
CA ASP A 67 -6.48 11.87 2.33
C ASP A 67 -5.02 11.97 1.86
N LEU A 68 -4.07 11.70 2.76
CA LEU A 68 -2.65 11.72 2.41
C LEU A 68 -2.31 10.64 1.39
N PHE A 69 -2.86 9.45 1.54
CA PHE A 69 -2.61 8.34 0.61
C PHE A 69 -3.10 8.66 -0.79
N VAL A 70 -4.32 9.19 -0.89
CA VAL A 70 -4.93 9.52 -2.19
C VAL A 70 -4.22 10.70 -2.86
N ASP A 71 -3.82 11.70 -2.08
CA ASP A 71 -3.28 12.95 -2.62
C ASP A 71 -1.76 12.95 -2.84
N THR A 72 -1.05 11.96 -2.31
CA THR A 72 0.41 11.91 -2.42
C THR A 72 0.82 11.12 -3.66
N PRO A 73 1.52 11.74 -4.62
CA PRO A 73 2.03 11.03 -5.78
C PRO A 73 3.31 10.26 -5.45
N PHE A 74 3.69 9.34 -6.33
CA PHE A 74 5.00 8.71 -6.26
C PHE A 74 6.09 9.75 -6.54
N SER A 75 7.21 9.65 -5.82
CA SER A 75 8.31 10.60 -5.96
C SER A 75 8.96 10.58 -7.33
N GLY A 76 8.92 9.44 -8.02
CA GLY A 76 9.59 9.26 -9.30
C GLY A 76 11.10 9.11 -9.20
N GLU A 77 11.66 9.09 -7.99
CA GLU A 77 13.10 8.92 -7.82
C GLU A 77 13.57 7.54 -8.21
N GLU A 78 14.67 7.48 -8.94
CA GLU A 78 15.20 6.22 -9.48
C GLU A 78 15.49 5.18 -8.40
N ARG A 79 16.02 5.61 -7.25
CA ARG A 79 16.33 4.70 -6.14
C ARG A 79 15.06 4.00 -5.61
N HIS A 80 13.94 4.72 -5.59
CA HIS A 80 12.66 4.16 -5.15
C HIS A 80 12.09 3.23 -6.21
N GLN A 81 12.15 3.64 -7.47
CA GLN A 81 11.67 2.83 -8.59
C GLN A 81 12.43 1.51 -8.66
N ARG A 82 13.74 1.55 -8.47
CA ARG A 82 14.57 0.34 -8.49
C ARG A 82 14.13 -0.67 -7.43
N ARG A 83 13.81 -0.21 -6.22
CA ARG A 83 13.34 -1.08 -5.14
C ARG A 83 11.97 -1.66 -5.43
N ILE A 84 11.08 -0.85 -6.00
CA ILE A 84 9.77 -1.32 -6.45
C ILE A 84 9.94 -2.41 -7.51
N ASP A 85 10.82 -2.19 -8.47
CA ASP A 85 11.10 -3.15 -9.54
C ASP A 85 11.63 -4.46 -8.96
N GLN A 86 12.46 -4.41 -7.92
CA GLN A 86 12.95 -5.61 -7.24
C GLN A 86 11.81 -6.38 -6.57
N VAL A 87 10.89 -5.69 -5.93
CA VAL A 87 9.70 -6.32 -5.31
C VAL A 87 8.83 -6.95 -6.39
N MET A 88 8.59 -6.23 -7.48
CA MET A 88 7.75 -6.72 -8.57
C MET A 88 8.41 -7.89 -9.30
N ALA A 89 9.74 -7.92 -9.35
CA ALA A 89 10.47 -9.05 -9.92
C ALA A 89 10.23 -10.33 -9.13
N ILE A 90 10.12 -10.23 -7.81
CA ILE A 90 9.79 -11.38 -6.96
C ILE A 90 8.40 -11.92 -7.33
N GLU A 91 7.45 -11.04 -7.52
CA GLU A 91 6.08 -11.42 -7.91
C GLU A 91 6.07 -12.13 -9.26
N ASN A 92 6.89 -11.69 -10.20
CA ASN A 92 6.94 -12.21 -11.55
C ASN A 92 7.81 -13.46 -11.68
N GLU A 93 8.58 -13.82 -10.66
CA GLU A 93 9.34 -15.05 -10.66
C GLU A 93 8.39 -16.25 -10.62
N LYS A 94 8.72 -17.24 -11.43
CA LYS A 94 8.01 -18.52 -11.39
C LYS A 94 8.66 -19.38 -10.33
N PHE A 95 8.12 -19.33 -9.13
CA PHE A 95 8.56 -20.25 -8.10
C PHE A 95 8.06 -21.65 -8.45
N SER A 96 8.98 -22.56 -8.61
CA SER A 96 8.67 -23.98 -8.77
C SER A 96 8.27 -24.56 -7.44
N LYS A 97 6.99 -24.49 -7.17
CA LYS A 97 6.45 -25.06 -5.93
C LYS A 97 5.59 -26.24 -6.25
#